data_66583f4b5367f51a5e8b1f2de73c4e12
#
_entry.id   66583f4b5367f51a5e8b1f2de73c4e12
#
_cell.length_a   1.000
_cell.length_b   1.000
_cell.length_c   1.000
_cell.angle_alpha   90.00
_cell.angle_beta   90.00
_cell.angle_gamma   90.00
#
_symmetry.space_group_name_H-M   'P 1'
#
loop_
_entity.id
_entity.type
_entity.pdbx_description
1 polymer ?
#
loop_
_entity_poly.entity_id
_entity_poly.type
_entity_poly.pdbx_seq_one_letter_code
_entity_poly.pdbx_strand_id
1 'polypeptide(L)'
;MKLPLPGEQVKPTRLGNNAVLTQPVIVFVLAGYFAVYGSFFLASVFLNSDRVMHFPHYIPTYDPIGGDWRNNRASAEAWVITGKSDDPARPSYPPLGYLLPYPLLFFDVQTSFEVVTATSVMAFVFVVFIIPLLSGAGGQNRWEIATFCVVTGLSSYGLQFELERGQFNVVAMSLCMLGIYIVHHKPRHRILGYLLFSASIQLKIYPCLFVGLFVTDWSKWARNLSWFGGLVVCNVALLFSLGLERFLEMLTALRNSPTANNIWVGNHSIHSFAKGLAGSDLAQQAVWAGLLRDPWSVQVLVLAIVLTSSLVILLASMSRKQAGVDGALLLACTVLALVLPAISHDYTLALLAGPMAIYLGQVGIDSDPKRQAASNVLVFVLSLAYSSTLFSYVYKPEWLGNNLPMLVIILVGLLEILGMINLAKSNSYWLGLAT
;
A
#
# COMPACT_ATOMS: atom_id res chain seq x y z
N MET A 1 -31.31 25.28 -27.86
CA MET A 1 -30.56 24.03 -27.96
C MET A 1 -31.00 23.30 -29.23
N LYS A 2 -30.22 23.34 -30.33
CA LYS A 2 -30.58 22.66 -31.59
C LYS A 2 -30.19 21.20 -31.46
N LEU A 3 -31.13 20.30 -31.58
CA LEU A 3 -30.89 18.88 -31.69
C LEU A 3 -30.22 18.59 -33.03
N PRO A 4 -29.18 17.74 -33.09
CA PRO A 4 -28.56 17.37 -34.35
C PRO A 4 -29.57 16.62 -35.23
N LEU A 5 -29.52 16.88 -36.52
CA LEU A 5 -30.39 16.24 -37.54
C LEU A 5 -30.08 14.74 -37.64
N PRO A 6 -31.05 13.86 -37.87
CA PRO A 6 -30.83 12.44 -38.01
C PRO A 6 -30.02 12.21 -39.33
N GLY A 7 -28.79 11.75 -39.19
CA GLY A 7 -27.84 11.44 -40.26
C GLY A 7 -26.47 12.11 -40.15
N GLU A 8 -26.28 13.04 -39.25
CA GLU A 8 -24.94 13.56 -38.97
C GLU A 8 -24.16 12.49 -38.18
N GLN A 9 -23.33 11.71 -38.89
CA GLN A 9 -22.30 10.92 -38.25
C GLN A 9 -21.39 11.89 -37.49
N VAL A 10 -21.52 11.95 -36.18
CA VAL A 10 -20.54 12.56 -35.30
C VAL A 10 -19.24 11.84 -35.62
N LYS A 11 -18.40 12.47 -36.46
CA LYS A 11 -17.02 12.00 -36.66
C LYS A 11 -16.43 11.81 -35.28
N PRO A 12 -15.96 10.59 -34.96
CA PRO A 12 -15.24 10.41 -33.70
C PRO A 12 -14.12 11.43 -33.74
N THR A 13 -14.18 12.44 -32.89
CA THR A 13 -13.05 13.32 -32.63
C THR A 13 -11.90 12.38 -32.39
N ARG A 14 -10.93 12.31 -33.33
CA ARG A 14 -9.66 11.67 -33.10
C ARG A 14 -9.11 12.33 -31.83
N LEU A 15 -9.37 11.71 -30.69
CA LEU A 15 -8.59 11.94 -29.47
C LEU A 15 -7.16 11.78 -29.93
N GLY A 16 -6.46 12.91 -29.98
CA GLY A 16 -5.09 12.93 -30.47
C GLY A 16 -4.32 11.81 -29.82
N ASN A 17 -3.41 11.20 -30.55
CA ASN A 17 -2.44 10.22 -30.09
C ASN A 17 -1.54 10.81 -28.99
N ASN A 18 -2.13 11.20 -27.87
CA ASN A 18 -1.38 11.57 -26.69
C ASN A 18 -0.95 10.26 -26.06
N ALA A 19 0.29 9.89 -26.32
CA ALA A 19 0.96 8.81 -25.63
C ALA A 19 0.70 8.99 -24.12
N VAL A 20 -0.04 8.08 -23.53
CA VAL A 20 -0.63 8.20 -22.18
C VAL A 20 0.44 8.19 -21.10
N LEU A 21 1.55 7.53 -21.35
CA LEU A 21 2.79 7.83 -20.67
C LEU A 21 3.54 8.83 -21.56
N THR A 22 3.40 10.10 -21.28
CA THR A 22 4.28 11.07 -21.91
C THR A 22 5.72 10.58 -21.68
N GLN A 23 6.55 10.64 -22.69
CA GLN A 23 7.98 10.26 -22.58
C GLN A 23 8.63 10.74 -21.26
N PRO A 24 8.31 11.95 -20.72
CA PRO A 24 8.79 12.41 -19.43
C PRO A 24 8.48 11.47 -18.25
N VAL A 25 7.26 10.90 -18.14
CA VAL A 25 6.90 10.03 -17.00
C VAL A 25 7.73 8.74 -17.02
N ILE A 26 7.86 8.12 -18.20
CA ILE A 26 8.71 6.93 -18.35
C ILE A 26 10.16 7.27 -17.99
N VAL A 27 10.67 8.40 -18.50
CA VAL A 27 12.04 8.83 -18.24
C VAL A 27 12.25 9.08 -16.73
N PHE A 28 11.32 9.75 -16.05
CA PHE A 28 11.43 9.99 -14.61
C PHE A 28 11.39 8.69 -13.80
N VAL A 29 10.51 7.76 -14.14
CA VAL A 29 10.43 6.46 -13.47
C VAL A 29 11.71 5.67 -13.69
N LEU A 30 12.20 5.59 -14.92
CA LEU A 30 13.46 4.91 -15.25
C LEU A 30 14.66 5.62 -14.60
N ALA A 31 14.73 6.93 -14.63
CA ALA A 31 15.80 7.69 -14.00
C ALA A 31 15.83 7.47 -12.49
N GLY A 32 14.67 7.47 -11.81
CA GLY A 32 14.57 7.15 -10.40
C GLY A 32 15.05 5.73 -10.10
N TYR A 33 14.60 4.77 -10.90
CA TYR A 33 15.00 3.39 -10.76
C TYR A 33 16.50 3.20 -10.94
N PHE A 34 17.08 3.74 -12.04
CA PHE A 34 18.51 3.69 -12.30
C PHE A 34 19.33 4.48 -11.27
N ALA A 35 18.86 5.60 -10.76
CA ALA A 35 19.55 6.35 -9.73
C ALA A 35 19.73 5.49 -8.46
N VAL A 36 18.70 4.75 -8.05
CA VAL A 36 18.76 3.88 -6.88
C VAL A 36 19.65 2.67 -7.14
N TYR A 37 19.38 1.90 -8.19
CA TYR A 37 20.16 0.69 -8.49
C TYR A 37 21.58 1.01 -8.95
N GLY A 38 21.77 2.08 -9.73
CA GLY A 38 23.08 2.55 -10.15
C GLY A 38 23.93 3.02 -8.97
N SER A 39 23.34 3.75 -8.02
CA SER A 39 24.04 4.17 -6.81
C SER A 39 24.47 2.96 -5.97
N PHE A 40 23.63 1.96 -5.88
CA PHE A 40 23.96 0.72 -5.17
C PHE A 40 25.08 -0.05 -5.87
N PHE A 41 24.99 -0.20 -7.19
CA PHE A 41 26.02 -0.85 -7.99
C PHE A 41 27.36 -0.14 -7.82
N LEU A 42 27.36 1.20 -7.95
CA LEU A 42 28.57 2.00 -7.73
C LEU A 42 29.11 1.85 -6.30
N ALA A 43 28.24 1.92 -5.31
CA ALA A 43 28.64 1.71 -3.92
C ALA A 43 29.22 0.30 -3.71
N SER A 44 28.65 -0.73 -4.34
CA SER A 44 29.15 -2.11 -4.26
C SER A 44 30.55 -2.25 -4.85
N VAL A 45 30.79 -1.60 -5.98
CA VAL A 45 32.07 -1.68 -6.70
C VAL A 45 33.16 -0.87 -6.01
N PHE A 46 32.85 0.35 -5.52
CA PHE A 46 33.87 1.28 -5.03
C PHE A 46 34.08 1.24 -3.52
N LEU A 47 33.06 0.88 -2.74
CA LEU A 47 33.18 0.87 -1.27
C LEU A 47 33.68 -0.47 -0.73
N ASN A 48 33.73 -1.52 -1.56
CA ASN A 48 34.22 -2.87 -1.22
C ASN A 48 33.80 -3.32 0.20
N SER A 49 32.56 -3.03 0.57
CA SER A 49 32.02 -3.29 1.88
C SER A 49 31.45 -4.72 1.88
N ASP A 50 31.77 -5.53 2.90
CA ASP A 50 31.22 -6.88 3.06
C ASP A 50 29.69 -6.90 3.03
N ARG A 51 29.04 -5.80 3.44
CA ARG A 51 27.58 -5.63 3.36
C ARG A 51 27.06 -5.48 1.94
N VAL A 52 27.91 -5.12 1.00
CA VAL A 52 27.60 -4.87 -0.41
C VAL A 52 27.96 -6.09 -1.27
N MET A 53 28.71 -7.05 -0.73
CA MET A 53 29.07 -8.30 -1.43
C MET A 53 27.87 -9.21 -1.73
N HIS A 54 26.71 -8.89 -1.18
CA HIS A 54 25.46 -9.60 -1.48
C HIS A 54 24.70 -9.05 -2.70
N PHE A 55 25.32 -8.21 -3.52
CA PHE A 55 24.82 -7.95 -4.86
C PHE A 55 25.02 -9.23 -5.72
N PRO A 56 23.99 -9.78 -6.34
CA PRO A 56 22.67 -9.23 -6.64
C PRO A 56 21.60 -9.34 -5.53
N HIS A 57 21.94 -9.82 -4.35
CA HIS A 57 21.02 -9.93 -3.22
C HIS A 57 21.02 -8.61 -2.43
N TYR A 58 20.42 -7.57 -3.01
CA TYR A 58 20.28 -6.26 -2.38
C TYR A 58 19.24 -6.24 -1.25
N ILE A 59 18.62 -7.37 -0.97
CA ILE A 59 17.74 -7.56 0.17
C ILE A 59 18.49 -8.20 1.34
N PRO A 60 18.13 -7.88 2.59
CA PRO A 60 18.66 -8.59 3.73
C PRO A 60 18.17 -10.04 3.67
N THR A 61 19.08 -10.96 3.46
CA THR A 61 18.80 -12.40 3.58
C THR A 61 19.02 -12.82 5.02
N TYR A 62 18.01 -13.47 5.60
CA TYR A 62 18.09 -14.06 6.92
C TYR A 62 18.15 -15.58 6.78
N ASP A 63 19.09 -16.19 7.47
CA ASP A 63 19.16 -17.65 7.54
C ASP A 63 18.36 -18.15 8.76
N PRO A 64 17.38 -19.03 8.55
CA PRO A 64 16.95 -19.61 7.27
C PRO A 64 15.98 -18.70 6.48
N ILE A 65 16.06 -18.78 5.15
CA ILE A 65 15.07 -18.13 4.26
C ILE A 65 13.65 -18.56 4.62
N GLY A 66 12.69 -17.64 4.50
CA GLY A 66 11.30 -17.90 4.87
C GLY A 66 11.06 -17.84 6.39
N GLY A 67 11.88 -17.08 7.13
CA GLY A 67 11.81 -17.02 8.58
C GLY A 67 10.43 -16.64 9.12
N ASP A 68 9.75 -15.68 8.51
CA ASP A 68 8.40 -15.29 8.95
C ASP A 68 7.35 -16.36 8.62
N TRP A 69 7.48 -17.03 7.47
CA TRP A 69 6.63 -18.17 7.13
C TRP A 69 6.82 -19.33 8.11
N ARG A 70 8.07 -19.69 8.43
CA ARG A 70 8.38 -20.75 9.39
C ARG A 70 7.75 -20.47 10.76
N ASN A 71 7.83 -19.24 11.23
CA ASN A 71 7.22 -18.82 12.50
C ASN A 71 5.68 -18.87 12.43
N ASN A 72 5.07 -18.38 11.34
CA ASN A 72 3.62 -18.44 11.16
C ASN A 72 3.13 -19.90 11.10
N ARG A 73 3.86 -20.77 10.40
CA ARG A 73 3.57 -22.20 10.33
C ARG A 73 3.68 -22.87 11.69
N ALA A 74 4.77 -22.62 12.43
CA ALA A 74 4.97 -23.19 13.76
C ALA A 74 3.86 -22.75 14.74
N SER A 75 3.44 -21.48 14.67
CA SER A 75 2.32 -20.98 15.48
C SER A 75 0.99 -21.66 15.11
N ALA A 76 0.74 -21.91 13.82
CA ALA A 76 -0.47 -22.63 13.38
C ALA A 76 -0.44 -24.10 13.81
N GLU A 77 0.72 -24.75 13.72
CA GLU A 77 0.92 -26.13 14.14
C GLU A 77 0.72 -26.28 15.67
N ALA A 78 1.32 -25.41 16.47
CA ALA A 78 1.13 -25.37 17.90
C ALA A 78 -0.35 -25.17 18.26
N TRP A 79 -1.06 -24.28 17.57
CA TRP A 79 -2.47 -24.03 17.81
C TRP A 79 -3.34 -25.27 17.49
N VAL A 80 -3.03 -25.98 16.41
CA VAL A 80 -3.75 -27.21 16.04
C VAL A 80 -3.57 -28.32 17.09
N ILE A 81 -2.35 -28.42 17.64
CA ILE A 81 -2.00 -29.48 18.62
C ILE A 81 -2.50 -29.15 20.03
N THR A 82 -2.34 -27.89 20.47
CA THR A 82 -2.52 -27.51 21.88
C THR A 82 -3.74 -26.61 22.11
N GLY A 83 -4.34 -26.06 21.06
CA GLY A 83 -5.35 -24.99 21.17
C GLY A 83 -4.76 -23.66 21.61
N LYS A 84 -3.42 -23.58 21.79
CA LYS A 84 -2.69 -22.39 22.20
C LYS A 84 -1.56 -22.10 21.20
N SER A 85 -1.20 -20.84 21.03
CA SER A 85 0.03 -20.50 20.33
C SER A 85 1.15 -20.42 21.36
N ASP A 86 2.16 -21.23 21.18
CA ASP A 86 3.35 -21.24 22.04
C ASP A 86 4.35 -20.14 21.71
N ASP A 87 4.05 -19.32 20.68
CA ASP A 87 4.89 -18.19 20.32
C ASP A 87 4.38 -16.89 20.97
N PRO A 88 4.93 -16.49 22.13
CA PRO A 88 4.56 -15.24 22.79
C PRO A 88 4.97 -14.00 21.97
N ALA A 89 5.78 -14.16 20.91
CA ALA A 89 6.36 -13.04 20.17
C ALA A 89 5.43 -12.50 19.07
N ARG A 90 4.38 -13.23 18.62
CA ARG A 90 3.61 -12.84 17.44
C ARG A 90 2.08 -13.04 17.44
N PRO A 91 1.33 -12.77 18.50
CA PRO A 91 -0.14 -12.78 18.42
C PRO A 91 -0.73 -11.54 17.70
N SER A 92 0.07 -10.79 16.92
CA SER A 92 -0.37 -9.54 16.28
C SER A 92 -1.22 -9.74 15.02
N TYR A 93 -1.30 -10.97 14.50
CA TYR A 93 -2.19 -11.28 13.39
C TYR A 93 -3.63 -11.49 13.85
N PRO A 94 -4.64 -11.17 13.02
CA PRO A 94 -6.01 -11.58 13.27
C PRO A 94 -6.09 -13.10 13.42
N PRO A 95 -6.99 -13.62 14.28
CA PRO A 95 -7.06 -15.04 14.59
C PRO A 95 -7.15 -15.97 13.38
N LEU A 96 -7.94 -15.61 12.35
CA LEU A 96 -8.02 -16.41 11.12
C LEU A 96 -6.73 -16.41 10.29
N GLY A 97 -5.84 -15.43 10.47
CA GLY A 97 -4.52 -15.40 9.85
C GLY A 97 -3.65 -16.61 10.26
N TYR A 98 -3.90 -17.18 11.44
CA TYR A 98 -3.25 -18.42 11.88
C TYR A 98 -3.77 -19.66 11.15
N LEU A 99 -5.00 -19.62 10.62
CA LEU A 99 -5.56 -20.74 9.86
C LEU A 99 -5.09 -20.75 8.40
N LEU A 100 -4.52 -19.66 7.89
CA LEU A 100 -3.99 -19.62 6.52
C LEU A 100 -2.92 -20.69 6.27
N PRO A 101 -1.92 -20.91 7.17
CA PRO A 101 -0.95 -21.97 7.01
C PRO A 101 -1.53 -23.40 7.17
N TYR A 102 -2.71 -23.56 7.74
CA TYR A 102 -3.27 -24.87 8.09
C TYR A 102 -3.30 -25.87 6.91
N PRO A 103 -3.81 -25.52 5.71
CA PRO A 103 -3.80 -26.45 4.58
C PRO A 103 -2.38 -26.83 4.13
N LEU A 104 -1.40 -26.02 4.48
CA LEU A 104 0.01 -26.20 4.09
C LEU A 104 0.80 -26.99 5.13
N LEU A 105 0.20 -27.30 6.30
CA LEU A 105 0.84 -28.14 7.31
C LEU A 105 1.01 -29.61 6.84
N PHE A 106 0.26 -30.04 5.82
CA PHE A 106 0.40 -31.36 5.21
C PHE A 106 1.68 -31.52 4.37
N PHE A 107 2.31 -30.42 3.98
CA PHE A 107 3.58 -30.41 3.26
C PHE A 107 4.75 -30.23 4.26
N ASP A 108 5.95 -30.57 3.84
CA ASP A 108 7.14 -30.17 4.57
C ASP A 108 7.32 -28.64 4.56
N VAL A 109 8.24 -28.13 5.40
CA VAL A 109 8.45 -26.69 5.58
C VAL A 109 8.89 -26.02 4.27
N GLN A 110 9.77 -26.67 3.51
CA GLN A 110 10.31 -26.12 2.27
C GLN A 110 9.23 -26.04 1.19
N THR A 111 8.53 -27.15 0.93
CA THR A 111 7.43 -27.20 -0.04
C THR A 111 6.33 -26.19 0.31
N SER A 112 5.98 -26.06 1.61
CA SER A 112 4.99 -25.09 2.04
C SER A 112 5.44 -23.63 1.81
N PHE A 113 6.73 -23.34 2.00
CA PHE A 113 7.30 -22.03 1.70
C PHE A 113 7.28 -21.72 0.19
N GLU A 114 7.62 -22.71 -0.65
CA GLU A 114 7.56 -22.58 -2.11
C GLU A 114 6.13 -22.29 -2.61
N VAL A 115 5.13 -22.97 -2.04
CA VAL A 115 3.71 -22.72 -2.35
C VAL A 115 3.29 -21.29 -1.98
N VAL A 116 3.70 -20.81 -0.79
CA VAL A 116 3.40 -19.43 -0.36
C VAL A 116 4.10 -18.41 -1.25
N THR A 117 5.35 -18.65 -1.59
CA THR A 117 6.12 -17.80 -2.50
C THR A 117 5.47 -17.73 -3.88
N ALA A 118 5.11 -18.86 -4.46
CA ALA A 118 4.40 -18.92 -5.75
C ALA A 118 3.04 -18.20 -5.69
N THR A 119 2.29 -18.40 -4.60
CA THR A 119 1.01 -17.71 -4.37
C THR A 119 1.19 -16.20 -4.29
N SER A 120 2.22 -15.73 -3.59
CA SER A 120 2.54 -14.31 -3.47
C SER A 120 2.95 -13.69 -4.81
N VAL A 121 3.74 -14.39 -5.62
CA VAL A 121 4.09 -13.95 -6.99
C VAL A 121 2.84 -13.89 -7.88
N MET A 122 1.98 -14.91 -7.84
CA MET A 122 0.72 -14.90 -8.61
C MET A 122 -0.21 -13.76 -8.15
N ALA A 123 -0.34 -13.54 -6.86
CA ALA A 123 -1.12 -12.44 -6.30
C ALA A 123 -0.54 -11.08 -6.72
N PHE A 124 0.79 -10.94 -6.74
CA PHE A 124 1.47 -9.75 -7.22
C PHE A 124 1.16 -9.46 -8.70
N VAL A 125 1.34 -10.43 -9.57
CA VAL A 125 1.00 -10.29 -10.99
C VAL A 125 -0.49 -9.97 -11.16
N PHE A 126 -1.36 -10.59 -10.39
CA PHE A 126 -2.79 -10.31 -10.43
C PHE A 126 -3.10 -8.85 -10.08
N VAL A 127 -2.51 -8.33 -9.00
CA VAL A 127 -2.72 -6.95 -8.52
C VAL A 127 -2.14 -5.92 -9.46
N VAL A 128 -0.95 -6.17 -10.01
CA VAL A 128 -0.19 -5.19 -10.79
C VAL A 128 -0.54 -5.22 -12.27
N PHE A 129 -1.00 -6.36 -12.77
CA PHE A 129 -1.31 -6.55 -14.18
C PHE A 129 -2.80 -6.73 -14.45
N ILE A 130 -3.41 -7.75 -13.84
CA ILE A 130 -4.78 -8.13 -14.19
C ILE A 130 -5.79 -7.08 -13.72
N ILE A 131 -5.74 -6.64 -12.46
CA ILE A 131 -6.70 -5.65 -11.94
C ILE A 131 -6.62 -4.31 -12.68
N PRO A 132 -5.44 -3.71 -12.94
CA PRO A 132 -5.35 -2.50 -13.75
C PRO A 132 -5.94 -2.64 -15.16
N LEU A 133 -5.69 -3.77 -15.83
CA LEU A 133 -6.28 -4.06 -17.13
C LEU A 133 -7.80 -4.17 -17.08
N LEU A 134 -8.34 -4.86 -16.08
CA LEU A 134 -9.78 -5.03 -15.89
C LEU A 134 -10.46 -3.71 -15.51
N SER A 135 -9.79 -2.83 -14.76
CA SER A 135 -10.31 -1.53 -14.36
C SER A 135 -10.35 -0.52 -15.52
N GLY A 136 -9.73 -0.83 -16.65
CA GLY A 136 -9.65 0.06 -17.81
C GLY A 136 -8.66 1.22 -17.60
N ALA A 137 -7.85 1.20 -16.54
CA ALA A 137 -6.82 2.19 -16.31
C ALA A 137 -5.80 2.17 -17.47
N GLY A 138 -5.43 3.35 -17.97
CA GLY A 138 -4.42 3.49 -19.02
C GLY A 138 -4.94 3.53 -20.47
N GLY A 139 -6.24 3.45 -20.69
CA GLY A 139 -6.80 3.59 -22.04
C GLY A 139 -6.14 2.62 -23.04
N GLN A 140 -5.60 3.14 -24.14
CA GLN A 140 -4.95 2.34 -25.20
C GLN A 140 -3.60 1.75 -24.75
N ASN A 141 -2.87 2.42 -23.85
CA ASN A 141 -1.52 2.00 -23.42
C ASN A 141 -1.55 1.16 -22.11
N ARG A 142 -2.72 0.68 -21.73
CA ARG A 142 -2.90 -0.09 -20.46
C ARG A 142 -1.99 -1.31 -20.35
N TRP A 143 -1.74 -1.99 -21.47
CA TRP A 143 -0.85 -3.17 -21.52
C TRP A 143 0.60 -2.80 -21.25
N GLU A 144 1.08 -1.71 -21.84
CA GLU A 144 2.45 -1.22 -21.67
C GLU A 144 2.69 -0.81 -20.22
N ILE A 145 1.75 -0.05 -19.64
CA ILE A 145 1.83 0.38 -18.25
C ILE A 145 1.82 -0.83 -17.31
N ALA A 146 0.88 -1.75 -17.48
CA ALA A 146 0.78 -2.93 -16.63
C ALA A 146 2.03 -3.82 -16.77
N THR A 147 2.54 -4.04 -17.99
CA THR A 147 3.77 -4.80 -18.22
C THR A 147 4.97 -4.12 -17.58
N PHE A 148 5.11 -2.81 -17.74
CA PHE A 148 6.17 -2.03 -17.11
C PHE A 148 6.14 -2.17 -15.58
N CYS A 149 4.97 -2.01 -14.97
CA CYS A 149 4.81 -2.14 -13.52
C CYS A 149 5.10 -3.56 -13.01
N VAL A 150 4.75 -4.60 -13.78
CA VAL A 150 5.09 -6.00 -13.42
C VAL A 150 6.59 -6.21 -13.47
N VAL A 151 7.24 -5.84 -14.58
CA VAL A 151 8.68 -6.08 -14.77
C VAL A 151 9.49 -5.33 -13.71
N THR A 152 9.20 -4.05 -13.49
CA THR A 152 9.89 -3.26 -12.45
C THR A 152 9.55 -3.76 -11.04
N GLY A 153 8.31 -4.17 -10.83
CA GLY A 153 7.84 -4.66 -9.55
C GLY A 153 8.42 -6.02 -9.14
N LEU A 154 8.58 -6.95 -10.09
CA LEU A 154 9.21 -8.24 -9.83
C LEU A 154 10.67 -8.11 -9.37
N SER A 155 11.36 -7.07 -9.81
CA SER A 155 12.72 -6.76 -9.38
C SER A 155 12.77 -5.74 -8.21
N SER A 156 11.63 -5.32 -7.68
CA SER A 156 11.59 -4.35 -6.59
C SER A 156 12.09 -4.94 -5.28
N TYR A 157 12.78 -4.12 -4.50
CA TYR A 157 13.26 -4.48 -3.17
C TYR A 157 12.13 -4.98 -2.27
N GLY A 158 11.01 -4.26 -2.21
CA GLY A 158 9.89 -4.61 -1.35
C GLY A 158 9.33 -6.00 -1.63
N LEU A 159 9.11 -6.35 -2.92
CA LEU A 159 8.61 -7.67 -3.27
C LEU A 159 9.62 -8.78 -2.97
N GLN A 160 10.87 -8.58 -3.36
CA GLN A 160 11.88 -9.62 -3.13
C GLN A 160 12.09 -9.86 -1.64
N PHE A 161 12.02 -8.81 -0.81
CA PHE A 161 12.08 -8.96 0.63
C PHE A 161 10.82 -9.64 1.19
N GLU A 162 9.62 -9.37 0.64
CA GLU A 162 8.40 -10.09 1.01
C GLU A 162 8.51 -11.58 0.72
N LEU A 163 9.03 -11.94 -0.46
CA LEU A 163 9.22 -13.34 -0.85
C LEU A 163 10.26 -14.03 0.02
N GLU A 164 11.39 -13.36 0.31
CA GLU A 164 12.43 -13.87 1.19
C GLU A 164 11.89 -14.18 2.59
N ARG A 165 11.06 -13.30 3.13
CA ARG A 165 10.44 -13.49 4.46
C ARG A 165 9.30 -14.51 4.46
N GLY A 166 8.73 -14.86 3.29
CA GLY A 166 7.53 -15.68 3.17
C GLY A 166 6.29 -14.97 3.73
N GLN A 167 6.19 -13.68 3.47
CA GLN A 167 5.04 -12.86 3.84
C GLN A 167 3.91 -13.01 2.82
N PHE A 168 2.69 -12.62 3.22
CA PHE A 168 1.49 -12.70 2.39
C PHE A 168 0.72 -11.35 2.33
N ASN A 169 1.46 -10.22 2.45
CA ASN A 169 0.84 -8.89 2.37
C ASN A 169 0.24 -8.66 0.98
N VAL A 170 0.95 -9.06 -0.08
CA VAL A 170 0.44 -8.93 -1.46
C VAL A 170 -0.80 -9.79 -1.67
N VAL A 171 -0.90 -10.96 -1.03
CA VAL A 171 -2.12 -11.79 -1.07
C VAL A 171 -3.30 -11.05 -0.44
N ALA A 172 -3.12 -10.47 0.75
CA ALA A 172 -4.14 -9.66 1.40
C ALA A 172 -4.55 -8.46 0.54
N MET A 173 -3.57 -7.76 -0.06
CA MET A 173 -3.82 -6.64 -0.97
C MET A 173 -4.60 -7.07 -2.23
N SER A 174 -4.30 -8.25 -2.78
CA SER A 174 -4.99 -8.77 -3.95
C SER A 174 -6.48 -9.02 -3.68
N LEU A 175 -6.80 -9.58 -2.53
CA LEU A 175 -8.19 -9.77 -2.09
C LEU A 175 -8.90 -8.42 -1.88
N CYS A 176 -8.22 -7.46 -1.26
CA CYS A 176 -8.75 -6.11 -1.05
C CYS A 176 -9.06 -5.40 -2.39
N MET A 177 -8.08 -5.35 -3.30
CA MET A 177 -8.24 -4.70 -4.60
C MET A 177 -9.27 -5.40 -5.49
N LEU A 178 -9.32 -6.74 -5.48
CA LEU A 178 -10.36 -7.49 -6.17
C LEU A 178 -11.74 -7.19 -5.58
N GLY A 179 -11.84 -7.09 -4.26
CA GLY A 179 -13.06 -6.68 -3.57
C GLY A 179 -13.54 -5.31 -4.02
N ILE A 180 -12.66 -4.30 -4.04
CA ILE A 180 -12.94 -2.95 -4.53
C ILE A 180 -13.40 -3.01 -6.00
N TYR A 181 -12.65 -3.72 -6.85
CA TYR A 181 -13.00 -3.88 -8.26
C TYR A 181 -14.41 -4.45 -8.44
N ILE A 182 -14.74 -5.55 -7.74
CA ILE A 182 -16.06 -6.20 -7.84
C ILE A 182 -17.18 -5.25 -7.40
N VAL A 183 -17.00 -4.54 -6.29
CA VAL A 183 -18.02 -3.62 -5.76
C VAL A 183 -18.32 -2.50 -6.75
N HIS A 184 -17.30 -1.99 -7.46
CA HIS A 184 -17.46 -0.91 -8.43
C HIS A 184 -17.94 -1.37 -9.82
N HIS A 185 -17.45 -2.52 -10.32
CA HIS A 185 -17.68 -2.94 -11.71
C HIS A 185 -18.68 -4.09 -11.84
N LYS A 186 -18.98 -4.81 -10.77
CA LYS A 186 -19.88 -5.98 -10.76
C LYS A 186 -20.94 -5.88 -9.65
N PRO A 187 -21.85 -4.91 -9.72
CA PRO A 187 -22.78 -4.62 -8.61
C PRO A 187 -23.67 -5.79 -8.20
N ARG A 188 -23.89 -6.77 -9.09
CA ARG A 188 -24.62 -8.02 -8.77
C ARG A 188 -23.83 -8.93 -7.83
N HIS A 189 -22.52 -8.82 -7.81
CA HIS A 189 -21.61 -9.64 -6.98
C HIS A 189 -21.02 -8.85 -5.80
N ARG A 190 -21.65 -7.75 -5.39
CA ARG A 190 -21.17 -6.86 -4.34
C ARG A 190 -20.87 -7.57 -3.02
N ILE A 191 -21.69 -8.56 -2.64
CA ILE A 191 -21.49 -9.37 -1.43
C ILE A 191 -20.14 -10.10 -1.51
N LEU A 192 -19.80 -10.69 -2.66
CA LEU A 192 -18.47 -11.32 -2.84
C LEU A 192 -17.34 -10.31 -2.64
N GLY A 193 -17.51 -9.07 -3.13
CA GLY A 193 -16.53 -8.00 -2.88
C GLY A 193 -16.33 -7.71 -1.40
N TYR A 194 -17.39 -7.66 -0.61
CA TYR A 194 -17.29 -7.48 0.84
C TYR A 194 -16.71 -8.71 1.57
N LEU A 195 -17.00 -9.92 1.12
CA LEU A 195 -16.38 -11.14 1.67
C LEU A 195 -14.87 -11.18 1.43
N LEU A 196 -14.43 -10.83 0.21
CA LEU A 196 -13.01 -10.73 -0.13
C LEU A 196 -12.31 -9.66 0.70
N PHE A 197 -12.97 -8.52 0.91
CA PHE A 197 -12.46 -7.47 1.79
C PHE A 197 -12.33 -7.93 3.23
N SER A 198 -13.34 -8.61 3.78
CA SER A 198 -13.27 -9.19 5.12
C SER A 198 -12.15 -10.22 5.22
N ALA A 199 -11.99 -11.10 4.23
CA ALA A 199 -10.89 -12.05 4.18
C ALA A 199 -9.52 -11.36 4.17
N SER A 200 -9.38 -10.24 3.42
CA SER A 200 -8.15 -9.46 3.39
C SER A 200 -7.80 -8.88 4.77
N ILE A 201 -8.79 -8.36 5.51
CA ILE A 201 -8.62 -7.84 6.88
C ILE A 201 -8.23 -8.96 7.85
N GLN A 202 -8.81 -10.16 7.68
CA GLN A 202 -8.50 -11.30 8.53
C GLN A 202 -7.11 -11.90 8.27
N LEU A 203 -6.52 -11.64 7.09
CA LEU A 203 -5.12 -11.96 6.81
C LEU A 203 -4.16 -10.92 7.39
N LYS A 204 -4.49 -9.65 7.20
CA LYS A 204 -3.70 -8.49 7.64
C LYS A 204 -4.66 -7.35 7.99
N ILE A 205 -4.43 -6.65 9.07
CA ILE A 205 -5.35 -5.60 9.55
C ILE A 205 -5.38 -4.37 8.64
N TYR A 206 -4.26 -4.02 7.99
CA TYR A 206 -4.13 -2.77 7.22
C TYR A 206 -5.20 -2.57 6.12
N PRO A 207 -5.79 -3.61 5.47
CA PRO A 207 -6.86 -3.39 4.50
C PRO A 207 -8.07 -2.64 5.06
N CYS A 208 -8.30 -2.62 6.37
CA CYS A 208 -9.40 -1.85 6.95
C CYS A 208 -9.36 -0.35 6.57
N LEU A 209 -8.18 0.21 6.28
CA LEU A 209 -8.02 1.59 5.84
C LEU A 209 -8.62 1.88 4.46
N PHE A 210 -8.90 0.84 3.68
CA PHE A 210 -9.51 0.96 2.35
C PHE A 210 -11.05 0.96 2.38
N VAL A 211 -11.67 0.88 3.56
CA VAL A 211 -13.13 0.75 3.70
C VAL A 211 -13.91 1.85 2.97
N GLY A 212 -13.40 3.09 2.97
CA GLY A 212 -14.02 4.22 2.26
C GLY A 212 -14.10 4.02 0.75
N LEU A 213 -13.21 3.21 0.15
CA LEU A 213 -13.20 2.91 -1.28
C LEU A 213 -14.31 1.94 -1.70
N PHE A 214 -15.00 1.29 -0.75
CA PHE A 214 -16.14 0.43 -1.01
C PHE A 214 -17.46 1.20 -1.19
N VAL A 215 -17.46 2.53 -0.97
CA VAL A 215 -18.63 3.38 -1.22
C VAL A 215 -18.69 3.74 -2.69
N THR A 216 -19.75 3.33 -3.36
CA THR A 216 -20.00 3.64 -4.77
C THR A 216 -20.88 4.86 -4.98
N ASP A 217 -21.66 5.24 -3.97
CA ASP A 217 -22.65 6.33 -4.04
C ASP A 217 -22.90 6.89 -2.64
N TRP A 218 -22.32 8.02 -2.33
CA TRP A 218 -22.42 8.68 -1.03
C TRP A 218 -23.81 9.27 -0.76
N SER A 219 -24.64 9.51 -1.78
CA SER A 219 -26.01 9.99 -1.58
C SER A 219 -26.87 8.98 -0.80
N LYS A 220 -26.51 7.71 -0.83
CA LYS A 220 -27.22 6.61 -0.16
C LYS A 220 -26.60 6.30 1.20
N TRP A 221 -26.39 7.31 2.02
CA TRP A 221 -25.68 7.21 3.30
C TRP A 221 -26.23 6.13 4.23
N ALA A 222 -27.55 6.00 4.37
CA ALA A 222 -28.17 4.99 5.23
C ALA A 222 -27.83 3.56 4.79
N ARG A 223 -27.83 3.31 3.48
CA ARG A 223 -27.43 2.02 2.93
C ARG A 223 -25.94 1.76 3.14
N ASN A 224 -25.11 2.77 2.95
CA ASN A 224 -23.66 2.64 3.16
C ASN A 224 -23.35 2.36 4.64
N LEU A 225 -24.03 3.06 5.56
CA LEU A 225 -23.88 2.83 7.00
C LEU A 225 -24.29 1.40 7.39
N SER A 226 -25.39 0.89 6.82
CA SER A 226 -25.83 -0.50 7.03
C SER A 226 -24.76 -1.51 6.56
N TRP A 227 -24.16 -1.30 5.38
CA TRP A 227 -23.08 -2.15 4.89
C TRP A 227 -21.84 -2.07 5.77
N PHE A 228 -21.44 -0.88 6.19
CA PHE A 228 -20.29 -0.70 7.10
C PHE A 228 -20.56 -1.33 8.45
N GLY A 229 -21.76 -1.14 9.02
CA GLY A 229 -22.14 -1.81 10.24
C GLY A 229 -22.07 -3.33 10.12
N GLY A 230 -22.59 -3.88 9.02
CA GLY A 230 -22.49 -5.32 8.73
C GLY A 230 -21.03 -5.80 8.60
N LEU A 231 -20.18 -5.04 7.91
CA LEU A 231 -18.75 -5.34 7.79
C LEU A 231 -18.04 -5.32 9.16
N VAL A 232 -18.30 -4.30 9.98
CA VAL A 232 -17.72 -4.20 11.32
C VAL A 232 -18.15 -5.39 12.17
N VAL A 233 -19.45 -5.68 12.23
CA VAL A 233 -19.98 -6.82 12.99
C VAL A 233 -19.38 -8.14 12.51
N CYS A 234 -19.32 -8.35 11.19
CA CYS A 234 -18.73 -9.56 10.61
C CYS A 234 -17.24 -9.69 10.99
N ASN A 235 -16.46 -8.64 10.78
CA ASN A 235 -15.02 -8.70 11.08
C ASN A 235 -14.75 -8.83 12.58
N VAL A 236 -15.51 -8.14 13.44
CA VAL A 236 -15.39 -8.31 14.89
C VAL A 236 -15.77 -9.74 15.30
N ALA A 237 -16.86 -10.31 14.76
CA ALA A 237 -17.22 -11.69 15.03
C ALA A 237 -16.11 -12.68 14.59
N LEU A 238 -15.48 -12.43 13.44
CA LEU A 238 -14.36 -13.24 12.96
C LEU A 238 -13.12 -13.12 13.86
N LEU A 239 -12.89 -11.99 14.52
CA LEU A 239 -11.81 -11.85 15.50
C LEU A 239 -11.99 -12.75 16.73
N PHE A 240 -13.23 -13.13 17.05
CA PHE A 240 -13.54 -14.07 18.12
C PHE A 240 -13.60 -15.54 17.66
N SER A 241 -13.36 -15.82 16.40
CA SER A 241 -13.52 -17.18 15.83
C SER A 241 -12.65 -18.24 16.49
N LEU A 242 -11.50 -17.87 17.04
CA LEU A 242 -10.58 -18.75 17.79
C LEU A 242 -10.68 -18.55 19.32
N GLY A 243 -11.72 -17.89 19.78
CA GLY A 243 -12.01 -17.65 21.19
C GLY A 243 -11.54 -16.29 21.71
N LEU A 244 -12.08 -15.93 22.88
CA LEU A 244 -11.82 -14.63 23.52
C LEU A 244 -10.35 -14.48 23.92
N GLU A 245 -9.71 -15.53 24.40
CA GLU A 245 -8.30 -15.51 24.82
C GLU A 245 -7.40 -15.04 23.69
N ARG A 246 -7.57 -15.61 22.50
CA ARG A 246 -6.82 -15.21 21.30
C ARG A 246 -7.04 -13.77 20.87
N PHE A 247 -8.27 -13.33 20.94
CA PHE A 247 -8.58 -11.93 20.67
C PHE A 247 -7.87 -10.99 21.65
N LEU A 248 -7.88 -11.31 22.96
CA LEU A 248 -7.20 -10.51 23.99
C LEU A 248 -5.67 -10.53 23.83
N GLU A 249 -5.09 -11.66 23.47
CA GLU A 249 -3.65 -11.77 23.15
C GLU A 249 -3.28 -10.86 21.98
N MET A 250 -4.05 -10.90 20.89
CA MET A 250 -3.86 -10.01 19.75
C MET A 250 -3.94 -8.54 20.14
N LEU A 251 -4.96 -8.14 20.92
CA LEU A 251 -5.09 -6.76 21.40
C LEU A 251 -3.91 -6.34 22.27
N THR A 252 -3.44 -7.23 23.13
CA THR A 252 -2.28 -6.99 23.99
C THR A 252 -1.01 -6.80 23.15
N ALA A 253 -0.80 -7.64 22.15
CA ALA A 253 0.32 -7.51 21.24
C ALA A 253 0.27 -6.20 20.43
N LEU A 254 -0.90 -5.83 19.90
CA LEU A 254 -1.09 -4.57 19.20
C LEU A 254 -0.84 -3.36 20.11
N ARG A 255 -1.31 -3.42 21.35
CA ARG A 255 -1.08 -2.36 22.35
C ARG A 255 0.41 -2.21 22.70
N ASN A 256 1.13 -3.31 22.81
CA ASN A 256 2.54 -3.32 23.19
C ASN A 256 3.47 -3.05 21.99
N SER A 257 2.98 -3.19 20.78
CA SER A 257 3.75 -3.00 19.53
C SER A 257 4.43 -1.62 19.44
N PRO A 258 3.81 -0.47 19.81
CA PRO A 258 4.46 0.83 19.80
C PRO A 258 5.60 0.96 20.82
N THR A 259 5.58 0.16 21.90
CA THR A 259 6.60 0.20 22.95
C THR A 259 7.77 -0.74 22.68
N ALA A 260 7.58 -1.71 21.79
CA ALA A 260 8.63 -2.63 21.39
C ALA A 260 9.80 -1.89 20.71
N ASN A 261 11.04 -2.33 20.98
CA ASN A 261 12.24 -1.77 20.37
C ASN A 261 12.43 -2.24 18.91
N ASN A 262 11.42 -1.97 18.06
CA ASN A 262 11.48 -2.26 16.63
C ASN A 262 12.05 -1.07 15.84
N ILE A 263 13.07 -0.41 16.41
CA ILE A 263 13.75 0.71 15.78
C ILE A 263 14.83 0.11 14.88
N TRP A 264 14.54 0.04 13.60
CA TRP A 264 15.54 -0.26 12.61
C TRP A 264 15.17 0.42 11.30
N VAL A 265 16.16 0.61 10.47
CA VAL A 265 16.05 1.40 9.25
C VAL A 265 15.00 0.89 8.28
N GLY A 266 14.80 -0.42 8.19
CA GLY A 266 13.78 -1.04 7.36
C GLY A 266 12.37 -1.08 7.98
N ASN A 267 12.11 -0.34 9.06
CA ASN A 267 10.77 -0.10 9.60
C ASN A 267 10.38 1.37 9.34
N HIS A 268 9.61 1.60 8.28
CA HIS A 268 9.21 2.92 7.82
C HIS A 268 7.92 3.44 8.48
N SER A 269 7.54 2.89 9.63
CA SER A 269 6.44 3.44 10.42
C SER A 269 6.79 4.79 11.05
N ILE A 270 5.79 5.66 11.25
CA ILE A 270 5.97 6.93 11.96
C ILE A 270 6.54 6.71 13.35
N HIS A 271 6.08 5.66 14.05
CA HIS A 271 6.56 5.31 15.39
C HIS A 271 8.05 4.95 15.40
N SER A 272 8.49 4.10 14.48
CA SER A 272 9.90 3.70 14.40
C SER A 272 10.81 4.87 14.03
N PHE A 273 10.39 5.66 13.03
CA PHE A 273 11.13 6.83 12.59
C PHE A 273 11.26 7.88 13.70
N ALA A 274 10.17 8.22 14.39
CA ALA A 274 10.19 9.18 15.47
C ALA A 274 11.12 8.75 16.61
N LYS A 275 11.10 7.47 16.99
CA LYS A 275 12.01 6.91 18.00
C LYS A 275 13.47 6.94 17.53
N GLY A 276 13.73 6.53 16.28
CA GLY A 276 15.07 6.55 15.69
C GLY A 276 15.64 7.98 15.66
N LEU A 277 14.81 8.93 15.23
CA LEU A 277 15.19 10.34 15.20
C LEU A 277 15.44 10.90 16.61
N ALA A 278 14.57 10.58 17.58
CA ALA A 278 14.72 11.01 18.98
C ALA A 278 15.99 10.46 19.65
N GLY A 279 16.49 9.32 19.20
CA GLY A 279 17.75 8.71 19.67
C GLY A 279 19.00 9.19 18.93
N SER A 280 18.86 10.02 17.89
CA SER A 280 19.98 10.48 17.08
C SER A 280 20.70 11.68 17.69
N ASP A 281 21.96 11.92 17.26
CA ASP A 281 22.73 13.11 17.66
C ASP A 281 22.05 14.42 17.23
N LEU A 282 21.31 14.39 16.13
CA LEU A 282 20.51 15.54 15.67
C LEU A 282 19.47 15.95 16.71
N ALA A 283 18.86 14.98 17.38
CA ALA A 283 17.85 15.22 18.40
C ALA A 283 18.44 15.83 19.69
N GLN A 284 19.72 15.64 19.95
CA GLN A 284 20.38 16.26 21.11
C GLN A 284 20.56 17.77 20.91
N GLN A 285 20.63 18.21 19.67
CA GLN A 285 20.88 19.62 19.31
C GLN A 285 19.61 20.41 19.02
N ALA A 286 18.49 19.76 18.76
CA ALA A 286 17.25 20.41 18.33
C ALA A 286 16.15 20.34 19.40
N VAL A 287 15.63 21.50 19.79
CA VAL A 287 14.56 21.63 20.81
C VAL A 287 13.31 20.83 20.44
N TRP A 288 12.93 20.81 19.15
CA TRP A 288 11.76 20.08 18.66
C TRP A 288 11.89 18.55 18.80
N ALA A 289 13.10 18.05 18.85
CA ALA A 289 13.33 16.61 19.00
C ALA A 289 12.97 16.11 20.40
N GLY A 290 12.93 16.99 21.39
CA GLY A 290 12.38 16.68 22.71
C GLY A 290 10.91 16.24 22.66
N LEU A 291 10.13 16.81 21.72
CA LEU A 291 8.74 16.43 21.51
C LEU A 291 8.60 14.99 20.99
N LEU A 292 9.55 14.52 20.20
CA LEU A 292 9.53 13.14 19.67
C LEU A 292 9.97 12.07 20.70
N ARG A 293 10.58 12.49 21.81
CA ARG A 293 10.93 11.57 22.92
C ARG A 293 9.72 11.22 23.77
N ASP A 294 8.71 12.08 23.79
CA ASP A 294 7.49 11.83 24.50
C ASP A 294 6.55 10.94 23.67
N PRO A 295 6.20 9.73 24.15
CA PRO A 295 5.29 8.82 23.43
C PRO A 295 3.93 9.44 23.11
N TRP A 296 3.42 10.33 23.99
CA TRP A 296 2.15 11.01 23.76
C TRP A 296 2.21 11.97 22.56
N SER A 297 3.29 12.72 22.42
CA SER A 297 3.49 13.63 21.29
C SER A 297 3.52 12.89 19.97
N VAL A 298 4.16 11.71 19.92
CA VAL A 298 4.16 10.84 18.74
C VAL A 298 2.76 10.29 18.43
N GLN A 299 2.01 9.87 19.45
CA GLN A 299 0.63 9.39 19.29
C GLN A 299 -0.30 10.50 18.79
N VAL A 300 -0.19 11.71 19.33
CA VAL A 300 -0.96 12.87 18.88
C VAL A 300 -0.63 13.21 17.42
N LEU A 301 0.65 13.17 17.04
CA LEU A 301 1.07 13.37 15.64
C LEU A 301 0.47 12.31 14.71
N VAL A 302 0.56 11.04 15.08
CA VAL A 302 -0.04 9.94 14.30
C VAL A 302 -1.55 10.15 14.17
N LEU A 303 -2.23 10.45 15.27
CA LEU A 303 -3.67 10.71 15.26
C LEU A 303 -4.03 11.91 14.36
N ALA A 304 -3.27 13.00 14.42
CA ALA A 304 -3.47 14.16 13.56
C ALA A 304 -3.32 13.80 12.07
N ILE A 305 -2.30 13.02 11.71
CA ILE A 305 -2.08 12.54 10.34
C ILE A 305 -3.26 11.64 9.90
N VAL A 306 -3.68 10.71 10.74
CA VAL A 306 -4.82 9.83 10.46
C VAL A 306 -6.08 10.64 10.21
N LEU A 307 -6.43 11.55 11.12
CA LEU A 307 -7.65 12.35 11.02
C LEU A 307 -7.64 13.25 9.80
N THR A 308 -6.54 13.97 9.57
CA THR A 308 -6.42 14.90 8.43
C THR A 308 -6.47 14.13 7.11
N SER A 309 -5.67 13.07 6.96
CA SER A 309 -5.63 12.27 5.74
C SER A 309 -6.96 11.57 5.48
N SER A 310 -7.59 11.01 6.53
CA SER A 310 -8.90 10.38 6.42
C SER A 310 -9.98 11.38 6.02
N LEU A 311 -9.95 12.59 6.57
CA LEU A 311 -10.87 13.65 6.19
C LEU A 311 -10.72 14.05 4.71
N VAL A 312 -9.47 14.26 4.24
CA VAL A 312 -9.21 14.60 2.82
C VAL A 312 -9.65 13.48 1.90
N ILE A 313 -9.32 12.23 2.23
CA ILE A 313 -9.73 11.05 1.47
C ILE A 313 -11.25 10.92 1.44
N LEU A 314 -11.92 11.13 2.57
CA LEU A 314 -13.38 11.11 2.66
C LEU A 314 -14.00 12.19 1.77
N LEU A 315 -13.56 13.44 1.89
CA LEU A 315 -14.05 14.55 1.07
C LEU A 315 -13.80 14.31 -0.42
N ALA A 316 -12.62 13.83 -0.79
CA ALA A 316 -12.29 13.45 -2.16
C ALA A 316 -13.18 12.32 -2.68
N SER A 317 -13.44 11.31 -1.86
CA SER A 317 -14.33 10.21 -2.19
C SER A 317 -15.80 10.69 -2.38
N MET A 318 -16.29 11.58 -1.49
CA MET A 318 -17.64 12.12 -1.57
C MET A 318 -17.85 13.00 -2.81
N SER A 319 -16.83 13.72 -3.26
CA SER A 319 -16.90 14.59 -4.43
C SER A 319 -16.91 13.85 -5.77
N ARG A 320 -16.71 12.53 -5.77
CA ARG A 320 -16.66 11.73 -6.99
C ARG A 320 -18.04 11.50 -7.58
N LYS A 321 -18.16 11.82 -8.86
CA LYS A 321 -19.37 11.54 -9.67
C LYS A 321 -19.24 10.30 -10.57
N GLN A 322 -18.02 9.76 -10.72
CA GLN A 322 -17.76 8.65 -11.63
C GLN A 322 -17.66 7.32 -10.87
N ALA A 323 -18.29 6.29 -11.43
CA ALA A 323 -18.06 4.92 -11.00
C ALA A 323 -16.64 4.48 -11.43
N GLY A 324 -15.95 3.76 -10.56
CA GLY A 324 -14.63 3.22 -10.84
C GLY A 324 -13.65 3.41 -9.68
N VAL A 325 -12.51 2.75 -9.78
CA VAL A 325 -11.44 2.85 -8.80
C VAL A 325 -10.59 4.08 -9.11
N ASP A 326 -10.36 4.93 -8.11
CA ASP A 326 -9.46 6.08 -8.21
C ASP A 326 -8.06 5.68 -7.76
N GLY A 327 -7.10 5.78 -8.67
CA GLY A 327 -5.72 5.41 -8.39
C GLY A 327 -5.08 6.29 -7.33
N ALA A 328 -5.38 7.59 -7.30
CA ALA A 328 -4.83 8.50 -6.29
C ALA A 328 -5.38 8.20 -4.88
N LEU A 329 -6.69 7.96 -4.77
CA LEU A 329 -7.30 7.55 -3.49
C LEU A 329 -6.78 6.20 -3.02
N LEU A 330 -6.70 5.23 -3.93
CA LEU A 330 -6.19 3.90 -3.62
C LEU A 330 -4.72 3.97 -3.16
N LEU A 331 -3.90 4.76 -3.85
CA LEU A 331 -2.50 4.95 -3.51
C LEU A 331 -2.34 5.70 -2.17
N ALA A 332 -3.16 6.72 -1.89
CA ALA A 332 -3.16 7.42 -0.61
C ALA A 332 -3.52 6.49 0.56
N CYS A 333 -4.56 5.65 0.41
CA CYS A 333 -4.90 4.62 1.41
C CYS A 333 -3.76 3.63 1.60
N THR A 334 -3.04 3.27 0.53
CA THR A 334 -1.90 2.36 0.61
C THR A 334 -0.76 2.99 1.40
N VAL A 335 -0.40 4.24 1.11
CA VAL A 335 0.65 4.94 1.86
C VAL A 335 0.30 5.06 3.34
N LEU A 336 -0.96 5.38 3.66
CA LEU A 336 -1.42 5.37 5.06
C LEU A 336 -1.26 3.99 5.71
N ALA A 337 -1.61 2.92 4.97
CA ALA A 337 -1.45 1.55 5.44
C ALA A 337 0.03 1.18 5.70
N LEU A 338 0.97 1.84 5.02
CA LEU A 338 2.41 1.65 5.22
C LEU A 338 2.96 2.43 6.40
N VAL A 339 2.50 3.65 6.65
CA VAL A 339 3.13 4.55 7.63
C VAL A 339 2.50 4.50 9.03
N LEU A 340 1.22 4.10 9.14
CA LEU A 340 0.46 4.15 10.40
C LEU A 340 0.73 2.98 11.35
N PRO A 341 0.88 1.72 10.90
CA PRO A 341 1.17 0.62 11.81
C PRO A 341 2.46 0.88 12.59
N ALA A 342 2.51 0.48 13.86
CA ALA A 342 3.72 0.65 14.66
C ALA A 342 4.92 -0.15 14.12
N ILE A 343 4.64 -1.23 13.41
CA ILE A 343 5.61 -2.07 12.73
C ILE A 343 5.19 -2.14 11.25
N SER A 344 6.01 -1.57 10.38
CA SER A 344 5.84 -1.59 8.94
C SER A 344 7.20 -1.76 8.27
N HIS A 345 7.54 -3.00 8.01
CA HIS A 345 8.83 -3.34 7.41
C HIS A 345 8.81 -3.11 5.90
N ASP A 346 9.98 -2.89 5.32
CA ASP A 346 10.17 -2.56 3.91
C ASP A 346 9.58 -3.59 2.93
N TYR A 347 9.38 -4.84 3.34
CA TYR A 347 8.68 -5.80 2.49
C TYR A 347 7.23 -5.36 2.19
N THR A 348 6.62 -4.51 3.02
CA THR A 348 5.28 -3.98 2.74
C THR A 348 5.27 -2.95 1.61
N LEU A 349 6.43 -2.43 1.18
CA LEU A 349 6.54 -1.56 0.00
C LEU A 349 6.03 -2.23 -1.29
N ALA A 350 6.02 -3.57 -1.34
CA ALA A 350 5.40 -4.32 -2.43
C ALA A 350 3.94 -3.95 -2.69
N LEU A 351 3.23 -3.44 -1.66
CA LEU A 351 1.84 -3.01 -1.76
C LEU A 351 1.62 -1.78 -2.65
N LEU A 352 2.66 -0.98 -2.88
CA LEU A 352 2.58 0.21 -3.73
C LEU A 352 2.36 -0.14 -5.22
N ALA A 353 2.80 -1.31 -5.66
CA ALA A 353 2.87 -1.67 -7.09
C ALA A 353 1.51 -1.67 -7.78
N GLY A 354 0.50 -2.31 -7.22
CA GLY A 354 -0.85 -2.38 -7.79
C GLY A 354 -1.54 -1.02 -7.87
N PRO A 355 -1.64 -0.27 -6.76
CA PRO A 355 -2.15 1.10 -6.75
C PRO A 355 -1.40 2.04 -7.70
N MET A 356 -0.07 1.91 -7.79
CA MET A 356 0.76 2.65 -8.71
C MET A 356 0.39 2.36 -10.17
N ALA A 357 0.17 1.10 -10.52
CA ALA A 357 -0.22 0.73 -11.89
C ALA A 357 -1.56 1.35 -12.29
N ILE A 358 -2.56 1.40 -11.39
CA ILE A 358 -3.83 2.07 -11.64
C ILE A 358 -3.63 3.59 -11.72
N TYR A 359 -2.85 4.18 -10.82
CA TYR A 359 -2.58 5.62 -10.80
C TYR A 359 -1.88 6.08 -12.09
N LEU A 360 -0.83 5.38 -12.52
CA LEU A 360 -0.11 5.66 -13.76
C LEU A 360 -1.02 5.59 -14.98
N GLY A 361 -1.94 4.62 -14.98
CA GLY A 361 -2.94 4.50 -16.03
C GLY A 361 -3.91 5.68 -16.12
N GLN A 362 -4.08 6.42 -15.04
CA GLN A 362 -5.01 7.55 -14.95
C GLN A 362 -4.33 8.91 -15.16
N VAL A 363 -3.06 9.05 -14.80
CA VAL A 363 -2.29 10.31 -14.91
C VAL A 363 -2.24 10.86 -16.33
N GLY A 364 -2.13 9.99 -17.34
CA GLY A 364 -2.06 10.41 -18.74
C GLY A 364 -3.36 10.99 -19.32
N ILE A 365 -4.45 10.97 -18.53
CA ILE A 365 -5.76 11.47 -18.96
C ILE A 365 -5.99 12.94 -18.53
N ASP A 366 -5.14 13.44 -17.61
CA ASP A 366 -5.30 14.81 -17.09
C ASP A 366 -4.76 15.85 -18.08
N SER A 367 -5.62 16.78 -18.48
CA SER A 367 -5.28 17.86 -19.41
C SER A 367 -4.70 19.11 -18.74
N ASP A 368 -4.68 19.15 -17.39
CA ASP A 368 -4.15 20.28 -16.62
C ASP A 368 -2.61 20.15 -16.48
N PRO A 369 -1.80 21.09 -17.06
CA PRO A 369 -0.35 21.00 -17.00
C PRO A 369 0.24 21.01 -15.58
N LYS A 370 -0.42 21.71 -14.64
CA LYS A 370 0.05 21.78 -13.24
C LYS A 370 -0.12 20.42 -12.55
N ARG A 371 -1.26 19.77 -12.75
CA ARG A 371 -1.51 18.42 -12.20
C ARG A 371 -0.58 17.40 -12.85
N GLN A 372 -0.35 17.52 -14.16
CA GLN A 372 0.58 16.64 -14.86
C GLN A 372 2.00 16.78 -14.29
N ALA A 373 2.48 18.01 -14.04
CA ALA A 373 3.78 18.24 -13.44
C ALA A 373 3.87 17.68 -12.02
N ALA A 374 2.86 17.94 -11.16
CA ALA A 374 2.79 17.37 -9.82
C ALA A 374 2.78 15.84 -9.83
N SER A 375 2.02 15.24 -10.75
CA SER A 375 1.97 13.80 -10.93
C SER A 375 3.31 13.21 -11.38
N ASN A 376 4.05 13.89 -12.27
CA ASN A 376 5.37 13.44 -12.70
C ASN A 376 6.38 13.42 -11.54
N VAL A 377 6.39 14.48 -10.71
CA VAL A 377 7.23 14.53 -9.51
C VAL A 377 6.84 13.41 -8.54
N LEU A 378 5.54 13.22 -8.32
CA LEU A 378 5.04 12.17 -7.46
C LEU A 378 5.46 10.77 -7.94
N VAL A 379 5.37 10.50 -9.25
CA VAL A 379 5.79 9.23 -9.83
C VAL A 379 7.29 9.01 -9.66
N PHE A 380 8.10 10.06 -9.79
CA PHE A 380 9.54 9.97 -9.53
C PHE A 380 9.84 9.59 -8.09
N VAL A 381 9.25 10.31 -7.12
CA VAL A 381 9.44 10.02 -5.68
C VAL A 381 8.90 8.64 -5.31
N LEU A 382 7.75 8.24 -5.89
CA LEU A 382 7.17 6.90 -5.72
C LEU A 382 8.12 5.80 -6.22
N SER A 383 8.79 6.04 -7.35
CA SER A 383 9.76 5.09 -7.90
C SER A 383 10.95 4.91 -6.98
N LEU A 384 11.43 5.97 -6.33
CA LEU A 384 12.50 5.88 -5.33
C LEU A 384 12.06 5.06 -4.12
N ALA A 385 10.89 5.34 -3.54
CA ALA A 385 10.36 4.60 -2.41
C ALA A 385 10.13 3.12 -2.73
N TYR A 386 9.65 2.83 -3.94
CA TYR A 386 9.34 1.50 -4.40
C TYR A 386 10.58 0.65 -4.68
N SER A 387 11.62 1.25 -5.25
CA SER A 387 12.77 0.49 -5.71
C SER A 387 13.66 0.03 -4.58
N SER A 388 13.89 0.79 -3.49
CA SER A 388 14.78 0.30 -2.45
C SER A 388 15.01 1.26 -1.28
N THR A 389 15.30 0.70 -0.12
CA THR A 389 15.98 1.33 1.02
C THR A 389 17.51 1.21 0.94
N LEU A 390 18.07 1.13 -0.24
CA LEU A 390 19.50 0.85 -0.43
C LEU A 390 20.44 1.73 0.39
N PHE A 391 20.06 2.99 0.58
CA PHE A 391 20.86 3.92 1.36
C PHE A 391 20.97 3.53 2.83
N SER A 392 20.00 2.79 3.37
CA SER A 392 19.94 2.43 4.78
C SER A 392 21.01 1.45 5.21
N TYR A 393 21.47 0.61 4.31
CA TYR A 393 22.51 -0.38 4.61
C TYR A 393 23.91 0.15 4.41
N VAL A 394 24.07 1.24 3.66
CA VAL A 394 25.36 1.79 3.25
C VAL A 394 25.71 3.06 4.01
N TYR A 395 24.73 3.85 4.42
CA TYR A 395 24.95 5.18 5.01
C TYR A 395 24.43 5.29 6.43
N LYS A 396 25.22 5.87 7.29
CA LYS A 396 24.78 6.41 8.58
C LYS A 396 24.62 7.93 8.44
N PRO A 397 23.66 8.54 9.11
CA PRO A 397 22.77 7.98 10.12
C PRO A 397 21.61 7.16 9.50
N GLU A 398 21.25 6.09 10.18
CA GLU A 398 20.25 5.10 9.74
C GLU A 398 18.86 5.70 9.43
N TRP A 399 18.49 6.81 10.09
CA TRP A 399 17.20 7.46 9.85
C TRP A 399 17.10 8.13 8.46
N LEU A 400 18.22 8.53 7.82
CA LEU A 400 18.22 9.04 6.45
C LEU A 400 17.89 7.98 5.41
N GLY A 401 18.24 6.72 5.70
CA GLY A 401 17.95 5.59 4.82
C GLY A 401 16.52 5.04 4.97
N ASN A 402 15.75 5.55 5.92
CA ASN A 402 14.38 5.12 6.13
C ASN A 402 13.45 5.65 5.02
N ASN A 403 12.52 4.82 4.56
CA ASN A 403 11.57 5.18 3.49
C ASN A 403 10.45 6.13 3.93
N LEU A 404 10.25 6.37 5.23
CA LEU A 404 9.15 7.22 5.72
C LEU A 404 9.15 8.62 5.10
N PRO A 405 10.27 9.36 5.00
CA PRO A 405 10.25 10.69 4.40
C PRO A 405 9.70 10.70 2.97
N MET A 406 10.09 9.73 2.15
CA MET A 406 9.57 9.59 0.78
C MET A 406 8.08 9.25 0.77
N LEU A 407 7.65 8.34 1.63
CA LEU A 407 6.23 7.97 1.75
C LEU A 407 5.37 9.18 2.20
N VAL A 408 5.88 10.00 3.11
CA VAL A 408 5.18 11.24 3.54
C VAL A 408 5.09 12.24 2.39
N ILE A 409 6.17 12.43 1.62
CA ILE A 409 6.14 13.30 0.43
C ILE A 409 5.11 12.79 -0.59
N ILE A 410 5.04 11.49 -0.83
CA ILE A 410 4.03 10.87 -1.70
C ILE A 410 2.63 11.15 -1.16
N LEU A 411 2.40 10.95 0.13
CA LEU A 411 1.10 11.20 0.75
C LEU A 411 0.68 12.67 0.61
N VAL A 412 1.56 13.60 0.93
CA VAL A 412 1.29 15.04 0.81
C VAL A 412 0.98 15.41 -0.65
N GLY A 413 1.77 14.92 -1.61
CA GLY A 413 1.53 15.16 -3.03
C GLY A 413 0.19 14.59 -3.51
N LEU A 414 -0.20 13.40 -3.04
CA LEU A 414 -1.50 12.81 -3.34
C LEU A 414 -2.65 13.62 -2.74
N LEU A 415 -2.51 14.06 -1.49
CA LEU A 415 -3.53 14.88 -0.82
C LEU A 415 -3.69 16.23 -1.52
N GLU A 416 -2.61 16.83 -2.01
CA GLU A 416 -2.65 18.05 -2.80
C GLU A 416 -3.39 17.83 -4.13
N ILE A 417 -3.08 16.78 -4.87
CA ILE A 417 -3.78 16.42 -6.11
C ILE A 417 -5.27 16.22 -5.86
N LEU A 418 -5.63 15.50 -4.82
CA LEU A 418 -7.02 15.26 -4.42
C LEU A 418 -7.72 16.57 -3.99
N GLY A 419 -7.03 17.45 -3.30
CA GLY A 419 -7.49 18.79 -2.91
C GLY A 419 -7.75 19.70 -4.12
N MET A 420 -6.82 19.74 -5.07
CA MET A 420 -6.99 20.51 -6.32
C MET A 420 -8.22 20.07 -7.14
N ILE A 421 -8.47 18.77 -7.21
CA ILE A 421 -9.65 18.22 -7.87
C ILE A 421 -10.95 18.73 -7.21
N ASN A 422 -10.97 18.82 -5.89
CA ASN A 422 -12.14 19.29 -5.15
C ASN A 422 -12.37 20.78 -5.33
N LEU A 423 -11.33 21.60 -5.26
CA LEU A 423 -11.41 23.06 -5.47
C LEU A 423 -11.89 23.40 -6.89
N ALA A 424 -11.36 22.73 -7.91
CA ALA A 424 -11.80 22.92 -9.30
C ALA A 424 -13.28 22.60 -9.50
N LYS A 425 -13.79 21.55 -8.85
CA LYS A 425 -15.23 21.20 -8.88
C LYS A 425 -16.11 22.17 -8.12
N SER A 426 -15.65 22.69 -6.98
CA SER A 426 -16.35 23.71 -6.19
C SER A 426 -16.51 25.00 -6.99
N ASN A 427 -15.47 25.47 -7.63
CA ASN A 427 -15.52 26.68 -8.45
C ASN A 427 -16.46 26.54 -9.66
N SER A 428 -16.51 25.39 -10.32
CA SER A 428 -17.44 25.15 -11.42
C SER A 428 -18.91 25.12 -10.96
N TYR A 429 -19.16 24.72 -9.72
CA TYR A 429 -20.50 24.72 -9.13
C TYR A 429 -20.99 26.16 -8.82
N TRP A 430 -20.09 26.99 -8.27
CA TRP A 430 -20.41 28.39 -7.99
C TRP A 430 -20.58 29.22 -9.26
N LEU A 431 -19.79 28.95 -10.31
CA LEU A 431 -19.93 29.60 -11.62
C LEU A 431 -21.23 29.16 -12.36
N GLY A 432 -21.67 27.94 -12.16
CA GLY A 432 -22.95 27.45 -12.72
C GLY A 432 -24.20 27.92 -11.99
N LEU A 433 -24.07 28.46 -10.77
CA LEU A 433 -25.18 29.11 -10.04
C LEU A 433 -25.26 30.62 -10.32
N ALA A 434 -24.28 31.21 -10.98
CA ALA A 434 -24.20 32.61 -11.35
C ALA A 434 -24.66 32.88 -12.80
N THR A 435 -25.01 31.86 -13.56
CA THR A 435 -25.58 31.88 -14.90
C THR A 435 -26.99 31.28 -14.89
#